data_498171e10f2e7422b820e7b7ec125a2d
#
_entry.id   498171e10f2e7422b820e7b7ec125a2d
#
_cell.length_a   1.000
_cell.length_b   1.000
_cell.length_c   1.000
_cell.angle_alpha   90.00
_cell.angle_beta   90.00
_cell.angle_gamma   90.00
#
_symmetry.space_group_name_H-M   'P 1'
#
loop_
_entity.id
_entity.type
_entity.pdbx_description
1 polymer ?
#
loop_
_entity_poly.entity_id
_entity_poly.type
_entity_poly.pdbx_seq_one_letter_code
_entity_poly.pdbx_strand_id
1 'polypeptide(L)'
;MKFTKMQAFGNDYVYIDAIHQHLDNLPELARFVSDRHFAIGSDGMVLICPSEKGDFRMRMFNPDGTEGEMCGNALRSVGKYVYDHRLTDKTDLVIETLGGMQHLNLTVTDGLVSNIRADIGAPRMSAKVIPVNTKLD
;
A
#
# COMPACT_ATOMS: atom_id res chain seq x y z
N MET A 1 -7.49 9.46 15.68
CA MET A 1 -6.85 8.93 14.46
C MET A 1 -7.48 9.60 13.24
N LYS A 2 -6.66 10.15 12.35
CA LYS A 2 -7.09 10.67 11.03
C LYS A 2 -6.76 9.61 9.98
N PHE A 3 -7.66 9.39 9.05
CA PHE A 3 -7.48 8.43 7.97
C PHE A 3 -8.12 8.91 6.67
N THR A 4 -7.72 8.31 5.56
CA THR A 4 -8.36 8.46 4.25
C THR A 4 -8.76 7.08 3.76
N LYS A 5 -10.00 6.91 3.33
CA LYS A 5 -10.42 5.67 2.67
C LYS A 5 -10.26 5.80 1.17
N MET A 6 -9.52 4.88 0.57
CA MET A 6 -9.29 4.85 -0.88
C MET A 6 -9.51 3.44 -1.42
N GLN A 7 -9.76 3.35 -2.71
CA GLN A 7 -9.91 2.07 -3.42
C GLN A 7 -9.20 2.11 -4.77
N ALA A 8 -8.75 0.95 -5.21
CA ALA A 8 -8.27 0.73 -6.57
C ALA A 8 -8.85 -0.61 -7.05
N PHE A 9 -9.66 -0.55 -8.13
CA PHE A 9 -10.34 -1.72 -8.70
C PHE A 9 -11.23 -2.49 -7.71
N GLY A 10 -11.90 -1.77 -6.79
CA GLY A 10 -12.75 -2.36 -5.77
C GLY A 10 -12.04 -2.88 -4.52
N ASN A 11 -10.71 -2.95 -4.54
CA ASN A 11 -9.90 -3.30 -3.38
C ASN A 11 -9.68 -2.05 -2.51
N ASP A 12 -10.33 -1.99 -1.36
CA ASP A 12 -10.43 -0.79 -0.53
C ASP A 12 -9.65 -0.92 0.78
N TYR A 13 -8.92 0.12 1.12
CA TYR A 13 -8.11 0.19 2.34
C TYR A 13 -8.34 1.48 3.12
N VAL A 14 -8.06 1.41 4.42
CA VAL A 14 -7.92 2.57 5.30
C VAL A 14 -6.45 3.01 5.29
N TYR A 15 -6.17 4.21 4.78
CA TYR A 15 -4.83 4.78 4.70
C TYR A 15 -4.60 5.75 5.85
N ILE A 16 -3.48 5.61 6.55
CA ILE A 16 -3.11 6.44 7.69
C ILE A 16 -1.70 7.00 7.47
N ASP A 17 -1.58 8.30 7.59
CA ASP A 17 -0.29 8.98 7.64
C ASP A 17 0.37 8.73 9.00
N ALA A 18 1.28 7.78 9.03
CA ALA A 18 2.07 7.41 10.21
C ALA A 18 3.39 8.21 10.31
N ILE A 19 3.60 9.20 9.44
CA ILE A 19 4.68 10.18 9.57
C ILE A 19 4.32 11.18 10.69
N HIS A 20 3.05 11.59 10.72
CA HIS A 20 2.55 12.62 11.64
C HIS A 20 1.64 12.07 12.75
N GLN A 21 1.37 10.77 12.77
CA GLN A 21 0.54 10.13 13.78
C GLN A 21 1.26 8.93 14.39
N HIS A 22 1.27 8.85 15.71
CA HIS A 22 1.70 7.66 16.43
C HIS A 22 0.53 6.68 16.58
N LEU A 23 0.76 5.41 16.30
CA LEU A 23 -0.24 4.35 16.36
C LEU A 23 0.33 3.15 17.12
N ASP A 24 -0.45 2.67 18.07
CA ASP A 24 -0.12 1.50 18.87
C ASP A 24 -0.91 0.27 18.40
N ASN A 25 -0.40 -0.91 18.74
CA ASN A 25 -1.05 -2.19 18.50
C ASN A 25 -1.64 -2.34 17.09
N LEU A 26 -0.79 -2.19 16.09
CA LEU A 26 -1.19 -2.16 14.68
C LEU A 26 -2.02 -3.37 14.21
N PRO A 27 -1.72 -4.62 14.65
CA PRO A 27 -2.53 -5.78 14.29
C PRO A 27 -3.98 -5.67 14.77
N GLU A 28 -4.20 -5.19 15.97
CA GLU A 28 -5.54 -5.04 16.55
C GLU A 28 -6.28 -3.86 15.92
N LEU A 29 -5.55 -2.75 15.70
CA LEU A 29 -6.09 -1.61 14.98
C LEU A 29 -6.56 -1.99 13.58
N ALA A 30 -5.78 -2.81 12.85
CA ALA A 30 -6.16 -3.29 11.53
C ALA A 30 -7.42 -4.15 11.55
N ARG A 31 -7.55 -5.08 12.53
CA ARG A 31 -8.78 -5.85 12.72
C ARG A 31 -9.98 -4.93 12.97
N PHE A 32 -9.81 -3.96 13.86
CA PHE A 32 -10.88 -3.03 14.21
C PHE A 32 -11.31 -2.19 13.01
N VAL A 33 -10.40 -1.47 12.34
CA VAL A 33 -10.76 -0.56 11.25
C VAL A 33 -11.32 -1.29 10.02
N SER A 34 -10.96 -2.56 9.85
CA SER A 34 -11.40 -3.38 8.71
C SER A 34 -12.81 -3.94 8.87
N ASP A 35 -13.34 -3.97 10.09
CA ASP A 35 -14.69 -4.46 10.34
C ASP A 35 -15.74 -3.61 9.59
N ARG A 36 -16.48 -4.26 8.67
CA ARG A 36 -17.45 -3.57 7.80
C ARG A 36 -18.78 -3.28 8.49
N HIS A 37 -19.02 -3.87 9.66
CA HIS A 37 -20.27 -3.72 10.39
C HIS A 37 -20.16 -2.77 11.59
N PHE A 38 -19.01 -2.80 12.28
CA PHE A 38 -18.84 -2.08 13.54
C PHE A 38 -17.78 -0.98 13.50
N ALA A 39 -17.07 -0.83 12.38
CA ALA A 39 -16.05 0.20 12.24
C ALA A 39 -16.06 0.85 10.84
N ILE A 40 -14.89 1.13 10.24
CA ILE A 40 -14.78 1.79 8.94
C ILE A 40 -15.13 0.83 7.80
N GLY A 41 -14.69 -0.42 7.92
CA GLY A 41 -14.84 -1.47 6.92
C GLY A 41 -13.88 -1.32 5.75
N SER A 42 -13.06 -2.34 5.50
CA SER A 42 -12.07 -2.33 4.41
C SER A 42 -11.47 -3.72 4.20
N ASP A 43 -10.73 -3.88 3.11
CA ASP A 43 -9.87 -5.07 2.86
C ASP A 43 -8.57 -5.04 3.68
N GLY A 44 -8.37 -4.01 4.51
CA GLY A 44 -7.23 -3.87 5.39
C GLY A 44 -6.84 -2.42 5.68
N MET A 45 -5.69 -2.26 6.32
CA MET A 45 -5.12 -0.97 6.72
C MET A 45 -3.74 -0.78 6.07
N VAL A 46 -3.47 0.43 5.61
CA VAL A 46 -2.18 0.82 5.02
C VAL A 46 -1.62 2.00 5.79
N LEU A 47 -0.37 1.87 6.22
CA LEU A 47 0.38 2.95 6.85
C LEU A 47 1.38 3.53 5.87
N ILE A 48 1.44 4.85 5.81
CA ILE A 48 2.46 5.62 5.10
C ILE A 48 3.46 6.10 6.13
N CYS A 49 4.64 5.51 6.10
CA CYS A 49 5.71 5.72 7.08
C CYS A 49 6.91 6.43 6.44
N PRO A 50 7.79 7.07 7.24
CA PRO A 50 9.09 7.50 6.75
C PRO A 50 9.93 6.28 6.35
N SER A 51 10.86 6.47 5.41
CA SER A 51 11.84 5.47 4.97
C SER A 51 13.24 6.03 4.98
N GLU A 52 14.22 5.19 5.32
CA GLU A 52 15.64 5.51 5.16
C GLU A 52 16.21 5.05 3.80
N LYS A 53 15.44 4.20 3.08
CA LYS A 53 15.88 3.55 1.84
C LYS A 53 15.15 4.06 0.59
N GLY A 54 13.99 4.67 0.77
CA GLY A 54 13.16 5.21 -0.30
C GLY A 54 12.55 6.55 0.08
N ASP A 55 11.62 7.03 -0.74
CA ASP A 55 10.90 8.27 -0.44
C ASP A 55 9.91 8.07 0.72
N PHE A 56 9.24 6.91 0.75
CA PHE A 56 8.30 6.51 1.80
C PHE A 56 8.37 5.00 2.02
N ARG A 57 7.84 4.55 3.14
CA ARG A 57 7.60 3.14 3.41
C ARG A 57 6.11 2.85 3.53
N MET A 58 5.64 1.86 2.79
CA MET A 58 4.30 1.32 2.91
C MET A 58 4.33 0.09 3.83
N ARG A 59 3.50 0.11 4.87
CA ARG A 59 3.16 -1.08 5.65
C ARG A 59 1.69 -1.37 5.45
N MET A 60 1.34 -2.61 5.14
CA MET A 60 -0.05 -3.00 4.97
C MET A 60 -0.43 -4.14 5.90
N PHE A 61 -1.64 -4.09 6.39
CA PHE A 61 -2.19 -5.09 7.31
C PHE A 61 -3.51 -5.62 6.74
N ASN A 62 -3.64 -6.95 6.76
CA ASN A 62 -4.87 -7.63 6.39
C ASN A 62 -5.95 -7.45 7.47
N PRO A 63 -7.23 -7.78 7.17
CA PRO A 63 -8.32 -7.69 8.15
C PRO A 63 -8.12 -8.59 9.39
N ASP A 64 -7.31 -9.63 9.28
CA ASP A 64 -6.95 -10.52 10.39
C ASP A 64 -5.80 -9.98 11.26
N GLY A 65 -5.25 -8.81 10.92
CA GLY A 65 -4.15 -8.16 11.61
C GLY A 65 -2.76 -8.64 11.20
N THR A 66 -2.63 -9.56 10.26
CA THR A 66 -1.32 -9.97 9.71
C THR A 66 -0.75 -8.87 8.80
N GLU A 67 0.56 -8.66 8.86
CA GLU A 67 1.24 -7.71 7.96
C GLU A 67 1.56 -8.40 6.63
N GLY A 68 1.09 -7.81 5.52
CA GLY A 68 1.32 -8.30 4.18
C GLY A 68 2.60 -7.73 3.54
N GLU A 69 3.19 -8.48 2.63
CA GLU A 69 4.45 -8.08 2.00
C GLU A 69 4.30 -6.89 1.05
N MET A 70 3.29 -6.95 0.17
CA MET A 70 3.02 -5.92 -0.84
C MET A 70 1.62 -6.12 -1.45
N CYS A 71 0.98 -5.02 -1.83
CA CYS A 71 -0.25 -5.01 -2.62
C CYS A 71 -0.14 -3.92 -3.70
N GLY A 72 -0.17 -4.32 -4.97
CA GLY A 72 -0.04 -3.38 -6.09
C GLY A 72 -1.14 -2.31 -6.15
N ASN A 73 -2.36 -2.63 -5.71
CA ASN A 73 -3.46 -1.66 -5.61
C ASN A 73 -3.18 -0.63 -4.50
N ALA A 74 -2.80 -1.12 -3.32
CA ALA A 74 -2.45 -0.26 -2.19
C ALA A 74 -1.25 0.64 -2.52
N LEU A 75 -0.22 0.08 -3.18
CA LEU A 75 0.97 0.80 -3.60
C LEU A 75 0.64 2.01 -4.50
N ARG A 76 -0.24 1.82 -5.50
CA ARG A 76 -0.69 2.94 -6.35
C ARG A 76 -1.45 3.98 -5.55
N SER A 77 -2.32 3.56 -4.65
CA SER A 77 -3.04 4.49 -3.79
C SER A 77 -2.11 5.28 -2.86
N VAL A 78 -1.01 4.67 -2.35
CA VAL A 78 0.03 5.38 -1.60
C VAL A 78 0.66 6.47 -2.47
N GLY A 79 1.05 6.16 -3.72
CA GLY A 79 1.61 7.15 -4.64
C GLY A 79 0.68 8.35 -4.84
N LYS A 80 -0.63 8.09 -5.05
CA LYS A 80 -1.64 9.16 -5.12
C LYS A 80 -1.74 9.95 -3.83
N TYR A 81 -1.80 9.26 -2.70
CA TYR A 81 -1.94 9.87 -1.39
C TYR A 81 -0.81 10.87 -1.11
N VAL A 82 0.45 10.43 -1.22
CA VAL A 82 1.60 11.26 -0.84
C VAL A 82 1.74 12.50 -1.71
N TYR A 83 1.36 12.43 -2.98
CA TYR A 83 1.39 13.57 -3.88
C TYR A 83 0.20 14.52 -3.63
N ASP A 84 -1.03 14.01 -3.64
CA ASP A 84 -2.24 14.83 -3.52
C ASP A 84 -2.35 15.51 -2.14
N HIS A 85 -1.82 14.86 -1.08
CA HIS A 85 -1.73 15.43 0.27
C HIS A 85 -0.47 16.28 0.51
N ARG A 86 0.32 16.57 -0.53
CA ARG A 86 1.51 17.44 -0.47
C ARG A 86 2.61 16.95 0.48
N LEU A 87 2.74 15.65 0.67
CA LEU A 87 3.87 15.07 1.38
C LEU A 87 5.14 15.04 0.50
N THR A 88 4.96 15.13 -0.81
CA THR A 88 6.02 15.24 -1.82
C THR A 88 5.51 15.95 -3.07
N ASP A 89 6.43 16.52 -3.85
CA ASP A 89 6.21 17.06 -5.19
C ASP A 89 6.83 16.18 -6.30
N LYS A 90 7.48 15.08 -5.91
CA LYS A 90 8.08 14.12 -6.84
C LYS A 90 7.01 13.32 -7.58
N THR A 91 7.25 13.07 -8.87
CA THR A 91 6.43 12.19 -9.72
C THR A 91 7.04 10.82 -9.95
N ASP A 92 8.32 10.67 -9.64
CA ASP A 92 9.03 9.39 -9.61
C ASP A 92 9.33 9.05 -8.15
N LEU A 93 8.73 7.97 -7.66
CA LEU A 93 8.81 7.59 -6.26
C LEU A 93 9.39 6.19 -6.09
N VAL A 94 10.15 6.03 -5.03
CA VAL A 94 10.64 4.73 -4.55
C VAL A 94 9.98 4.43 -3.21
N ILE A 95 9.16 3.40 -3.16
CA ILE A 95 8.42 3.00 -1.96
C ILE A 95 9.03 1.72 -1.38
N GLU A 96 9.48 1.80 -0.13
CA GLU A 96 9.90 0.63 0.62
C GLU A 96 8.68 -0.20 1.04
N THR A 97 8.72 -1.51 0.83
CA THR A 97 7.73 -2.48 1.30
C THR A 97 8.41 -3.69 1.91
N LEU A 98 7.69 -4.57 2.60
CA LEU A 98 8.25 -5.86 3.03
C LEU A 98 8.65 -6.74 1.84
N GLY A 99 7.98 -6.59 0.69
CA GLY A 99 8.31 -7.30 -0.56
C GLY A 99 9.45 -6.66 -1.36
N GLY A 100 10.15 -5.64 -0.80
CA GLY A 100 11.25 -4.94 -1.45
C GLY A 100 10.93 -3.51 -1.87
N MET A 101 11.85 -2.92 -2.64
CA MET A 101 11.70 -1.56 -3.16
C MET A 101 10.84 -1.56 -4.41
N GLN A 102 9.85 -0.68 -4.46
CA GLN A 102 8.89 -0.56 -5.56
C GLN A 102 9.00 0.83 -6.19
N HIS A 103 8.96 0.88 -7.52
CA HIS A 103 9.07 2.12 -8.28
C HIS A 103 7.71 2.53 -8.83
N LEU A 104 7.36 3.80 -8.61
CA LEU A 104 6.13 4.41 -9.12
C LEU A 104 6.45 5.61 -10.01
N ASN A 105 5.72 5.73 -11.13
CA ASN A 105 5.66 6.94 -11.92
C ASN A 105 4.24 7.50 -11.86
N LEU A 106 4.13 8.76 -11.48
CA LEU A 106 2.87 9.48 -11.34
C LEU A 106 2.66 10.39 -12.56
N THR A 107 1.48 10.34 -13.13
CA THR A 107 1.03 11.34 -14.11
C THR A 107 0.11 12.32 -13.37
N VAL A 108 0.45 13.60 -13.48
CA VAL A 108 -0.28 14.68 -12.78
C VAL A 108 -1.05 15.51 -13.81
N THR A 109 -2.32 15.77 -13.53
CA THR A 109 -3.19 16.64 -14.33
C THR A 109 -3.92 17.57 -13.35
N ASP A 110 -3.91 18.85 -13.64
CA ASP A 110 -4.54 19.90 -12.80
C ASP A 110 -4.12 19.84 -11.32
N GLY A 111 -2.84 19.48 -11.08
CA GLY A 111 -2.25 19.44 -9.75
C GLY A 111 -2.61 18.21 -8.91
N LEU A 112 -3.29 17.22 -9.48
CA LEU A 112 -3.65 15.96 -8.84
C LEU A 112 -3.15 14.78 -9.68
N VAL A 113 -2.88 13.66 -9.01
CA VAL A 113 -2.48 12.43 -9.69
C VAL A 113 -3.66 11.84 -10.44
N SER A 114 -3.52 11.73 -11.77
CA SER A 114 -4.53 11.18 -12.68
C SER A 114 -4.23 9.75 -13.10
N ASN A 115 -2.96 9.34 -13.14
CA ASN A 115 -2.56 7.97 -13.47
C ASN A 115 -1.29 7.57 -12.71
N ILE A 116 -1.13 6.27 -12.44
CA ILE A 116 0.02 5.72 -11.72
C ILE A 116 0.47 4.43 -12.39
N ARG A 117 1.73 4.42 -12.78
CA ARG A 117 2.43 3.21 -13.22
C ARG A 117 3.27 2.68 -12.05
N ALA A 118 3.06 1.42 -11.70
CA ALA A 118 3.86 0.71 -10.71
C ALA A 118 4.69 -0.37 -11.42
N ASP A 119 5.99 -0.40 -11.16
CA ASP A 119 6.83 -1.53 -11.53
C ASP A 119 6.83 -2.53 -10.37
N ILE A 120 6.22 -3.68 -10.60
CA ILE A 120 6.12 -4.77 -9.63
C ILE A 120 7.03 -5.96 -9.98
N GLY A 121 7.94 -5.77 -10.92
CA GLY A 121 8.90 -6.76 -11.38
C GLY A 121 8.33 -7.77 -12.39
N ALA A 122 9.18 -8.71 -12.80
CA ALA A 122 8.81 -9.74 -13.76
C ALA A 122 8.04 -10.89 -13.10
N PRO A 123 7.04 -11.48 -13.80
CA PRO A 123 6.33 -12.64 -13.28
C PRO A 123 7.24 -13.87 -13.19
N ARG A 124 7.08 -14.65 -12.13
CA ARG A 124 7.74 -15.94 -11.96
C ARG A 124 6.82 -17.03 -12.50
N MET A 125 7.23 -17.74 -13.57
CA MET A 125 6.37 -18.67 -14.28
C MET A 125 6.72 -20.14 -14.00
N SER A 126 7.93 -20.44 -13.51
CA SER A 126 8.32 -21.81 -13.21
C SER A 126 7.69 -22.31 -11.91
N ALA A 127 7.04 -23.47 -11.96
CA ALA A 127 6.45 -24.13 -10.79
C ALA A 127 7.45 -24.38 -9.66
N LYS A 128 8.75 -24.48 -9.96
CA LYS A 128 9.82 -24.69 -8.97
C LYS A 128 10.07 -23.47 -8.07
N VAL A 129 9.72 -22.27 -8.54
CA VAL A 129 9.97 -21.01 -7.82
C VAL A 129 8.70 -20.35 -7.28
N ILE A 130 7.54 -20.97 -7.52
CA ILE A 130 6.24 -20.56 -6.97
C ILE A 130 5.68 -21.75 -6.15
N PRO A 131 4.85 -21.51 -5.11
CA PRO A 131 4.35 -22.58 -4.23
C PRO A 131 3.27 -23.43 -4.92
N VAL A 132 3.61 -24.05 -6.05
CA VAL A 132 2.74 -24.94 -6.82
C VAL A 132 3.28 -26.36 -6.79
N ASN A 133 2.49 -27.29 -6.28
CA ASN A 133 2.81 -28.72 -6.31
C ASN A 133 2.27 -29.32 -7.61
N THR A 134 3.10 -29.41 -8.63
CA THR A 134 2.77 -29.99 -9.93
C THR A 134 3.90 -30.85 -10.46
N LYS A 135 3.56 -31.80 -11.30
CA LYS A 135 4.54 -32.62 -12.10
C LYS A 135 4.80 -31.96 -13.47
N LEU A 136 4.10 -30.88 -13.79
CA LEU A 136 4.28 -30.11 -15.03
C LEU A 136 5.28 -28.99 -14.77
N ASP A 137 6.28 -28.83 -15.63
CA ASP A 137 7.22 -27.70 -15.67
C ASP A 137 6.82 -26.73 -16.78
#